data_670eb612f52664cdd8836a3be26d676b
#
_entry.id   670eb612f52664cdd8836a3be26d676b
#
_cell.length_a   1.000
_cell.length_b   1.000
_cell.length_c   1.000
_cell.angle_alpha   90.00
_cell.angle_beta   90.00
_cell.angle_gamma   90.00
#
_symmetry.space_group_name_H-M   'P 1'
#
loop_
_entity.id
_entity.type
_entity.pdbx_description
1 polymer ?
#
loop_
_entity_poly.entity_id
_entity_poly.type
_entity_poly.pdbx_seq_one_letter_code
_entity_poly.pdbx_strand_id
1 'polypeptide(L)'
;RQRQMCIRDRLTSANTFCSTLVDRIVTGYPRDEVAALEAQTGYKDAFLDTAEHFYLFVIQGPASLAAELRLDKLPLNVRIVDDIKPYKERKVAILNGAHTALVPVAFLAGIDTVGEAMNDAEICAFVEKAIYDEIIPVLDLPRDELESFASAVTGRFRNPYIKHQLLSIALNGMTKYRTRILPQLLAGQQKSGQLPPRLTFALAALIAFYRGEREGERYPVQDDAEWLTRYQTLWARHRDRQMSTRELVTAVLSVEAHWEQDLSQIPGLVEQVTADLDAILSRGMRDAVQPLC
;
A
#
# COMPACT_ATOMS: atom_id res chain seq x y z
N ARG A 1 25.70 27.07 -19.01
CA ARG A 1 24.37 26.64 -19.51
C ARG A 1 24.47 25.88 -20.84
N GLN A 2 25.14 26.42 -21.89
CA GLN A 2 25.31 25.72 -23.19
C GLN A 2 25.99 24.35 -23.07
N ARG A 3 27.07 24.23 -22.28
CA ARG A 3 27.77 22.95 -22.07
C ARG A 3 26.88 21.88 -21.36
N GLN A 4 26.02 22.29 -20.45
CA GLN A 4 25.06 21.42 -19.82
C GLN A 4 23.95 20.96 -20.77
N MET A 5 23.49 21.86 -21.67
CA MET A 5 22.54 21.48 -22.72
C MET A 5 23.14 20.46 -23.68
N CYS A 6 24.37 20.66 -24.18
CA CYS A 6 25.05 19.69 -25.08
C CYS A 6 25.27 18.34 -24.42
N ILE A 7 25.57 18.28 -23.11
CA ILE A 7 25.70 17.02 -22.38
C ILE A 7 24.34 16.33 -22.26
N ARG A 8 23.31 17.07 -21.92
CA ARG A 8 21.94 16.53 -21.82
C ARG A 8 21.44 16.00 -23.15
N ASP A 9 21.63 16.76 -24.24
CA ASP A 9 21.22 16.35 -25.58
C ASP A 9 21.94 15.09 -26.03
N ARG A 10 23.26 14.99 -25.74
CA ARG A 10 24.05 13.81 -26.04
C ARG A 10 23.60 12.60 -25.21
N LEU A 11 23.30 12.79 -23.93
CA LEU A 11 22.79 11.70 -23.07
C LEU A 11 21.44 11.19 -23.58
N THR A 12 20.53 12.07 -23.92
CA THR A 12 19.19 11.69 -24.42
C THR A 12 19.23 11.09 -25.82
N SER A 13 20.14 11.51 -26.69
CA SER A 13 20.26 10.97 -28.05
C SER A 13 21.03 9.65 -28.14
N ALA A 14 21.97 9.41 -27.21
CA ALA A 14 22.83 8.22 -27.21
C ALA A 14 22.31 7.09 -26.28
N ASN A 15 21.24 7.34 -25.50
CA ASN A 15 20.68 6.37 -24.57
C ASN A 15 19.15 6.32 -24.72
N THR A 16 18.59 5.17 -24.47
CA THR A 16 17.14 4.96 -24.34
C THR A 16 16.80 4.82 -22.86
N PHE A 17 16.10 5.81 -22.31
CA PHE A 17 15.62 5.75 -20.92
C PHE A 17 14.23 5.14 -20.91
N CYS A 18 14.06 4.05 -20.19
CA CYS A 18 12.81 3.30 -20.12
C CYS A 18 12.21 3.40 -18.72
N SER A 19 10.91 3.67 -18.67
CA SER A 19 10.14 3.48 -17.44
C SER A 19 9.86 2.00 -17.25
N THR A 20 9.90 1.52 -16.00
CA THR A 20 9.70 0.10 -15.70
C THR A 20 8.69 -0.09 -14.58
N LEU A 21 8.04 -1.26 -14.58
CA LEU A 21 7.20 -1.75 -13.51
C LEU A 21 7.57 -3.20 -13.20
N VAL A 22 7.84 -3.47 -11.94
CA VAL A 22 7.97 -4.84 -11.40
C VAL A 22 6.73 -5.16 -10.59
N ASP A 23 6.09 -6.29 -10.89
CA ASP A 23 5.03 -6.87 -10.09
C ASP A 23 5.48 -8.24 -9.59
N ARG A 24 5.93 -8.29 -8.36
CA ARG A 24 6.33 -9.48 -7.60
C ARG A 24 6.26 -9.14 -6.12
N ILE A 25 5.68 -10.04 -5.32
CA ILE A 25 5.75 -9.92 -3.85
C ILE A 25 7.10 -10.48 -3.40
N VAL A 26 7.88 -9.62 -2.75
CA VAL A 26 9.19 -9.95 -2.18
C VAL A 26 9.12 -9.64 -0.70
N THR A 27 9.42 -10.64 0.15
CA THR A 27 9.20 -10.56 1.59
C THR A 27 10.46 -10.23 2.39
N GLY A 28 11.60 -10.17 1.73
CA GLY A 28 12.88 -9.83 2.33
C GLY A 28 13.62 -11.06 2.88
N TYR A 29 14.60 -10.83 3.73
CA TYR A 29 15.46 -11.85 4.28
C TYR A 29 14.69 -12.83 5.18
N PRO A 30 14.73 -14.15 4.88
CA PRO A 30 13.91 -15.17 5.56
C PRO A 30 14.53 -15.61 6.90
N ARG A 31 14.45 -14.76 7.92
CA ARG A 31 15.14 -14.94 9.22
C ARG A 31 14.91 -16.30 9.85
N ASP A 32 13.69 -16.82 9.77
CA ASP A 32 13.28 -18.06 10.40
C ASP A 32 13.66 -19.30 9.57
N GLU A 33 13.97 -19.15 8.28
CA GLU A 33 14.21 -20.24 7.32
C GLU A 33 15.66 -20.23 6.79
N VAL A 34 16.43 -19.20 7.09
CA VAL A 34 17.76 -18.98 6.51
C VAL A 34 18.70 -20.15 6.72
N ALA A 35 18.71 -20.77 7.91
CA ALA A 35 19.60 -21.89 8.21
C ALA A 35 19.30 -23.12 7.33
N ALA A 36 18.03 -23.42 7.08
CA ALA A 36 17.59 -24.51 6.20
C ALA A 36 17.91 -24.21 4.73
N LEU A 37 17.70 -22.97 4.30
CA LEU A 37 17.97 -22.54 2.92
C LEU A 37 19.48 -22.51 2.63
N GLU A 38 20.30 -22.03 3.55
CA GLU A 38 21.77 -22.07 3.44
C GLU A 38 22.31 -23.51 3.39
N ALA A 39 21.70 -24.43 4.16
CA ALA A 39 22.05 -25.84 4.09
C ALA A 39 21.70 -26.47 2.72
N GLN A 40 20.61 -26.07 2.10
CA GLN A 40 20.23 -26.53 0.76
C GLN A 40 21.14 -25.96 -0.34
N THR A 41 21.49 -24.68 -0.24
CA THR A 41 22.31 -23.99 -1.25
C THR A 41 23.81 -24.32 -1.09
N GLY A 42 24.22 -24.73 0.10
CA GLY A 42 25.62 -25.07 0.41
C GLY A 42 26.52 -23.87 0.69
N TYR A 43 25.99 -22.66 0.80
CA TYR A 43 26.73 -21.45 1.14
C TYR A 43 25.89 -20.49 1.99
N LYS A 44 26.57 -19.55 2.65
CA LYS A 44 25.93 -18.48 3.41
C LYS A 44 25.73 -17.25 2.54
N ASP A 45 24.54 -16.67 2.58
CA ASP A 45 24.18 -15.48 1.83
C ASP A 45 23.48 -14.45 2.72
N ALA A 46 24.17 -13.36 3.03
CA ALA A 46 23.64 -12.26 3.83
C ALA A 46 22.55 -11.44 3.08
N PHE A 47 22.42 -11.64 1.77
CA PHE A 47 21.43 -10.99 0.91
C PHE A 47 20.36 -11.96 0.39
N LEU A 48 20.26 -13.13 1.01
CA LEU A 48 19.21 -14.09 0.68
C LEU A 48 17.84 -13.43 0.80
N ASP A 49 17.02 -13.59 -0.22
CA ASP A 49 15.68 -13.00 -0.27
C ASP A 49 14.66 -14.04 -0.72
N THR A 50 13.44 -13.91 -0.26
CA THR A 50 12.33 -14.76 -0.64
C THR A 50 11.29 -13.98 -1.42
N ALA A 51 10.72 -14.64 -2.44
CA ALA A 51 9.73 -14.05 -3.30
C ALA A 51 8.72 -15.10 -3.76
N GLU A 52 7.54 -14.64 -4.14
CA GLU A 52 6.56 -15.48 -4.80
C GLU A 52 7.05 -15.99 -6.16
N HIS A 53 6.44 -17.07 -6.64
CA HIS A 53 6.75 -17.61 -7.97
C HIS A 53 6.33 -16.66 -9.10
N PHE A 54 5.18 -15.98 -8.94
CA PHE A 54 4.70 -15.01 -9.92
C PHE A 54 5.66 -13.83 -10.04
N TYR A 55 5.87 -13.38 -11.27
CA TYR A 55 6.50 -12.09 -11.57
C TYR A 55 5.97 -11.54 -12.90
N LEU A 56 5.97 -10.22 -13.00
CA LEU A 56 5.76 -9.50 -14.24
C LEU A 56 6.72 -8.31 -14.28
N PHE A 57 7.51 -8.21 -15.35
CA PHE A 57 8.36 -7.05 -15.59
C PHE A 57 7.88 -6.34 -16.85
N VAL A 58 7.44 -5.09 -16.71
CA VAL A 58 6.97 -4.26 -17.83
C VAL A 58 7.98 -3.15 -18.08
N ILE A 59 8.36 -2.96 -19.32
CA ILE A 59 9.29 -1.94 -19.77
C ILE A 59 8.58 -1.09 -20.82
N GLN A 60 8.46 0.21 -20.60
CA GLN A 60 8.03 1.16 -21.61
C GLN A 60 9.22 1.56 -22.46
N GLY A 61 9.22 1.17 -23.72
CA GLY A 61 10.31 1.44 -24.63
C GLY A 61 10.08 0.90 -26.04
N PRO A 62 11.04 1.13 -26.95
CA PRO A 62 10.91 0.68 -28.32
C PRO A 62 10.86 -0.87 -28.42
N ALA A 63 10.07 -1.37 -29.35
CA ALA A 63 9.89 -2.81 -29.57
C ALA A 63 11.22 -3.55 -29.86
N SER A 64 12.23 -2.85 -30.40
CA SER A 64 13.58 -3.40 -30.65
C SER A 64 14.28 -3.92 -29.39
N LEU A 65 13.89 -3.42 -28.19
CA LEU A 65 14.44 -3.90 -26.90
C LEU A 65 14.18 -5.40 -26.70
N ALA A 66 13.09 -5.94 -27.21
CA ALA A 66 12.80 -7.38 -27.07
C ALA A 66 13.88 -8.25 -27.74
N ALA A 67 14.34 -7.84 -28.92
CA ALA A 67 15.43 -8.54 -29.62
C ALA A 67 16.80 -8.29 -28.96
N GLU A 68 17.06 -7.07 -28.52
CA GLU A 68 18.31 -6.69 -27.86
C GLU A 68 18.49 -7.43 -26.53
N LEU A 69 17.44 -7.52 -25.71
CA LEU A 69 17.40 -8.27 -24.46
C LEU A 69 17.22 -9.77 -24.64
N ARG A 70 17.07 -10.24 -25.88
CA ARG A 70 16.84 -11.65 -26.23
C ARG A 70 15.65 -12.29 -25.50
N LEU A 71 14.57 -11.56 -25.34
CA LEU A 71 13.36 -12.05 -24.66
C LEU A 71 12.69 -13.19 -25.39
N ASP A 72 12.98 -13.39 -26.68
CA ASP A 72 12.55 -14.51 -27.52
C ASP A 72 13.21 -15.85 -27.15
N LYS A 73 14.31 -15.84 -26.39
CA LYS A 73 15.09 -17.03 -26.05
C LYS A 73 14.62 -17.75 -24.78
N LEU A 74 13.88 -17.04 -23.92
CA LEU A 74 13.44 -17.57 -22.63
C LEU A 74 11.97 -17.22 -22.40
N PRO A 75 11.18 -18.13 -21.80
CA PRO A 75 9.78 -17.88 -21.49
C PRO A 75 9.62 -16.96 -20.28
N LEU A 76 10.17 -15.75 -20.38
CA LEU A 76 10.12 -14.76 -19.30
C LEU A 76 8.83 -13.94 -19.39
N ASN A 77 8.20 -13.66 -18.23
CA ASN A 77 7.06 -12.75 -18.16
C ASN A 77 7.52 -11.29 -18.16
N VAL A 78 8.17 -10.90 -19.25
CA VAL A 78 8.65 -9.54 -19.53
C VAL A 78 7.86 -8.98 -20.70
N ARG A 79 7.37 -7.74 -20.59
CA ARG A 79 6.60 -7.07 -21.65
C ARG A 79 7.26 -5.76 -22.02
N ILE A 80 7.44 -5.53 -23.30
CA ILE A 80 7.78 -4.22 -23.88
C ILE A 80 6.47 -3.59 -24.33
N VAL A 81 6.21 -2.37 -23.87
CA VAL A 81 4.95 -1.65 -24.13
C VAL A 81 5.23 -0.21 -24.53
N ASP A 82 4.30 0.39 -25.27
CA ASP A 82 4.36 1.82 -25.62
C ASP A 82 3.92 2.71 -24.44
N ASP A 83 3.00 2.22 -23.60
CA ASP A 83 2.53 2.92 -22.39
C ASP A 83 2.46 1.96 -21.20
N ILE A 84 3.19 2.31 -20.14
CA ILE A 84 3.22 1.57 -18.88
C ILE A 84 2.09 1.98 -17.91
N LYS A 85 1.45 3.12 -18.16
CA LYS A 85 0.48 3.73 -17.25
C LYS A 85 -0.65 2.77 -16.83
N PRO A 86 -1.31 2.02 -17.74
CA PRO A 86 -2.38 1.09 -17.36
C PRO A 86 -1.92 0.01 -16.39
N TYR A 87 -0.72 -0.54 -16.61
CA TYR A 87 -0.14 -1.55 -15.73
C TYR A 87 0.18 -0.99 -14.35
N LYS A 88 0.71 0.25 -14.31
CA LYS A 88 1.09 0.93 -13.07
C LYS A 88 -0.14 1.29 -12.25
N GLU A 89 -1.15 1.90 -12.86
CA GLU A 89 -2.39 2.30 -12.19
C GLU A 89 -3.10 1.08 -11.57
N ARG A 90 -3.33 0.04 -12.34
CA ARG A 90 -3.94 -1.20 -11.88
C ARG A 90 -3.17 -1.82 -10.70
N LYS A 91 -1.85 -1.97 -10.86
CA LYS A 91 -1.00 -2.59 -9.82
C LYS A 91 -0.96 -1.75 -8.54
N VAL A 92 -0.79 -0.43 -8.67
CA VAL A 92 -0.69 0.47 -7.52
C VAL A 92 -2.01 0.56 -6.78
N ALA A 93 -3.13 0.69 -7.47
CA ALA A 93 -4.43 0.80 -6.83
C ALA A 93 -4.90 -0.53 -6.22
N ILE A 94 -4.89 -1.62 -6.97
CA ILE A 94 -5.45 -2.90 -6.50
C ILE A 94 -4.47 -3.62 -5.59
N LEU A 95 -3.25 -3.95 -6.03
CA LEU A 95 -2.32 -4.72 -5.21
C LEU A 95 -1.75 -3.89 -4.05
N ASN A 96 -1.15 -2.75 -4.37
CA ASN A 96 -0.48 -1.95 -3.33
C ASN A 96 -1.50 -1.21 -2.46
N GLY A 97 -2.63 -0.76 -3.03
CA GLY A 97 -3.72 -0.12 -2.29
C GLY A 97 -4.36 -1.08 -1.30
N ALA A 98 -4.72 -2.30 -1.73
CA ALA A 98 -5.27 -3.33 -0.85
C ALA A 98 -4.33 -3.66 0.32
N HIS A 99 -3.02 -3.86 0.06
CA HIS A 99 -2.04 -4.03 1.13
C HIS A 99 -2.01 -2.85 2.11
N THR A 100 -2.07 -1.63 1.58
CA THR A 100 -2.01 -0.42 2.42
C THR A 100 -3.25 -0.25 3.29
N ALA A 101 -4.44 -0.59 2.77
CA ALA A 101 -5.68 -0.60 3.54
C ALA A 101 -5.73 -1.73 4.57
N LEU A 102 -5.29 -2.94 4.16
CA LEU A 102 -5.28 -4.14 5.00
C LEU A 102 -4.42 -3.99 6.26
N VAL A 103 -3.19 -3.47 6.10
CA VAL A 103 -2.14 -3.55 7.12
C VAL A 103 -2.55 -2.96 8.48
N PRO A 104 -2.99 -1.70 8.59
CA PRO A 104 -3.35 -1.14 9.89
C PRO A 104 -4.59 -1.82 10.48
N VAL A 105 -5.55 -2.21 9.66
CA VAL A 105 -6.79 -2.87 10.09
C VAL A 105 -6.50 -4.27 10.64
N ALA A 106 -5.83 -5.11 9.86
CA ALA A 106 -5.52 -6.47 10.26
C ALA A 106 -4.56 -6.50 11.47
N PHE A 107 -3.52 -5.67 11.45
CA PHE A 107 -2.58 -5.63 12.56
C PHE A 107 -3.23 -5.22 13.87
N LEU A 108 -4.05 -4.16 13.87
CA LEU A 108 -4.76 -3.73 15.07
C LEU A 108 -5.90 -4.67 15.48
N ALA A 109 -6.34 -5.56 14.58
CA ALA A 109 -7.27 -6.66 14.89
C ALA A 109 -6.58 -7.91 15.47
N GLY A 110 -5.27 -7.86 15.76
CA GLY A 110 -4.51 -8.95 16.39
C GLY A 110 -3.90 -9.94 15.40
N ILE A 111 -3.80 -9.60 14.12
CA ILE A 111 -3.24 -10.45 13.06
C ILE A 111 -1.84 -9.96 12.71
N ASP A 112 -0.92 -10.87 12.37
CA ASP A 112 0.47 -10.52 12.11
C ASP A 112 0.91 -10.71 10.65
N THR A 113 0.22 -11.55 9.88
CA THR A 113 0.58 -11.83 8.48
C THR A 113 -0.57 -11.59 7.50
N VAL A 114 -0.21 -11.33 6.24
CA VAL A 114 -1.19 -11.17 5.15
C VAL A 114 -2.02 -12.44 4.93
N GLY A 115 -1.37 -13.62 5.00
CA GLY A 115 -2.06 -14.90 4.83
C GLY A 115 -3.12 -15.15 5.91
N GLU A 116 -2.79 -14.88 7.19
CA GLU A 116 -3.75 -14.94 8.30
C GLU A 116 -4.90 -13.95 8.09
N ALA A 117 -4.62 -12.73 7.67
CA ALA A 117 -5.63 -11.72 7.41
C ALA A 117 -6.60 -12.13 6.29
N MET A 118 -6.12 -12.78 5.26
CA MET A 118 -6.98 -13.30 4.17
C MET A 118 -7.72 -14.59 4.52
N ASN A 119 -7.34 -15.26 5.61
CA ASN A 119 -8.06 -16.40 6.17
C ASN A 119 -9.08 -15.98 7.26
N ASP A 120 -9.00 -14.77 7.76
CA ASP A 120 -9.98 -14.17 8.66
C ASP A 120 -11.17 -13.65 7.85
N ALA A 121 -12.37 -14.12 8.14
CA ALA A 121 -13.55 -13.86 7.34
C ALA A 121 -13.92 -12.36 7.27
N GLU A 122 -13.79 -11.64 8.39
CA GLU A 122 -14.14 -10.21 8.47
C GLU A 122 -13.10 -9.35 7.74
N ILE A 123 -11.82 -9.57 8.02
CA ILE A 123 -10.75 -8.80 7.40
C ILE A 123 -10.67 -9.08 5.89
N CYS A 124 -10.87 -10.33 5.48
CA CYS A 124 -10.93 -10.71 4.06
C CYS A 124 -12.09 -9.98 3.36
N ALA A 125 -13.31 -10.00 3.96
CA ALA A 125 -14.46 -9.31 3.41
C ALA A 125 -14.25 -7.80 3.30
N PHE A 126 -13.65 -7.17 4.32
CA PHE A 126 -13.27 -5.75 4.29
C PHE A 126 -12.36 -5.43 3.09
N VAL A 127 -11.30 -6.21 2.89
CA VAL A 127 -10.33 -5.99 1.80
C VAL A 127 -10.96 -6.23 0.44
N GLU A 128 -11.70 -7.33 0.27
CA GLU A 128 -12.34 -7.65 -1.00
C GLU A 128 -13.36 -6.57 -1.38
N LYS A 129 -14.21 -6.15 -0.46
CA LYS A 129 -15.16 -5.06 -0.72
C LYS A 129 -14.47 -3.71 -0.97
N ALA A 130 -13.35 -3.40 -0.29
CA ALA A 130 -12.56 -2.21 -0.62
C ALA A 130 -12.06 -2.26 -2.07
N ILE A 131 -11.60 -3.42 -2.54
CA ILE A 131 -11.14 -3.59 -3.92
C ILE A 131 -12.30 -3.48 -4.91
N TYR A 132 -13.35 -4.30 -4.74
CA TYR A 132 -14.41 -4.45 -5.75
C TYR A 132 -15.43 -3.32 -5.76
N ASP A 133 -15.75 -2.75 -4.57
CA ASP A 133 -16.81 -1.74 -4.43
C ASP A 133 -16.26 -0.30 -4.48
N GLU A 134 -14.98 -0.08 -4.10
CA GLU A 134 -14.45 1.28 -3.94
C GLU A 134 -13.24 1.59 -4.84
N ILE A 135 -12.31 0.65 -5.07
CA ILE A 135 -11.13 0.87 -5.91
C ILE A 135 -11.44 0.63 -7.39
N ILE A 136 -11.94 -0.56 -7.76
CA ILE A 136 -12.20 -0.91 -9.17
C ILE A 136 -13.14 0.09 -9.85
N PRO A 137 -14.25 0.55 -9.21
CA PRO A 137 -15.20 1.44 -9.89
C PRO A 137 -14.64 2.80 -10.32
N VAL A 138 -13.50 3.22 -9.79
CA VAL A 138 -12.89 4.53 -10.09
C VAL A 138 -11.66 4.44 -11.00
N LEU A 139 -11.27 3.24 -11.41
CA LEU A 139 -10.18 3.04 -12.37
C LEU A 139 -10.69 3.09 -13.81
N ASP A 140 -9.94 3.74 -14.68
CA ASP A 140 -10.27 3.90 -16.11
C ASP A 140 -9.66 2.76 -16.95
N LEU A 141 -10.07 1.53 -16.65
CA LEU A 141 -9.66 0.31 -17.35
C LEU A 141 -10.86 -0.64 -17.50
N PRO A 142 -10.85 -1.58 -18.45
CA PRO A 142 -11.92 -2.56 -18.60
C PRO A 142 -12.16 -3.33 -17.29
N ARG A 143 -13.44 -3.37 -16.88
CA ARG A 143 -13.82 -3.94 -15.58
C ARG A 143 -13.44 -5.40 -15.42
N ASP A 144 -13.60 -6.19 -16.45
CA ASP A 144 -13.24 -7.61 -16.50
C ASP A 144 -11.73 -7.83 -16.29
N GLU A 145 -10.89 -6.96 -16.86
CA GLU A 145 -9.44 -7.00 -16.63
C GLU A 145 -9.08 -6.64 -15.19
N LEU A 146 -9.77 -5.64 -14.61
CA LEU A 146 -9.54 -5.23 -13.23
C LEU A 146 -9.97 -6.32 -12.25
N GLU A 147 -11.14 -6.93 -12.45
CA GLU A 147 -11.67 -8.02 -11.62
C GLU A 147 -10.79 -9.28 -11.73
N SER A 148 -10.34 -9.62 -12.93
CA SER A 148 -9.39 -10.73 -13.15
C SER A 148 -8.07 -10.48 -12.41
N PHE A 149 -7.54 -9.26 -12.49
CA PHE A 149 -6.32 -8.89 -11.77
C PHE A 149 -6.52 -8.91 -10.25
N ALA A 150 -7.65 -8.39 -9.75
CA ALA A 150 -8.00 -8.41 -8.33
C ALA A 150 -8.11 -9.84 -7.78
N SER A 151 -8.75 -10.73 -8.51
CA SER A 151 -8.84 -12.16 -8.16
C SER A 151 -7.46 -12.82 -8.09
N ALA A 152 -6.58 -12.51 -9.04
CA ALA A 152 -5.20 -13.00 -8.99
C ALA A 152 -4.42 -12.44 -7.79
N VAL A 153 -4.60 -11.15 -7.45
CA VAL A 153 -3.97 -10.50 -6.30
C VAL A 153 -4.44 -11.13 -4.98
N THR A 154 -5.74 -11.31 -4.79
CA THR A 154 -6.26 -11.95 -3.57
C THR A 154 -5.81 -13.39 -3.42
N GLY A 155 -5.67 -14.13 -4.54
CA GLY A 155 -5.05 -15.45 -4.56
C GLY A 155 -3.58 -15.43 -4.12
N ARG A 156 -2.81 -14.43 -4.55
CA ARG A 156 -1.41 -14.24 -4.13
C ARG A 156 -1.29 -13.90 -2.65
N PHE A 157 -2.22 -13.12 -2.09
CA PHE A 157 -2.26 -12.79 -0.66
C PHE A 157 -2.53 -14.03 0.20
N ARG A 158 -3.30 -14.99 -0.30
CA ARG A 158 -3.59 -16.28 0.37
C ARG A 158 -2.46 -17.30 0.23
N ASN A 159 -1.33 -16.97 -0.41
CA ASN A 159 -0.24 -17.91 -0.62
C ASN A 159 0.32 -18.42 0.72
N PRO A 160 0.14 -19.72 1.08
CA PRO A 160 0.54 -20.25 2.38
C PRO A 160 2.05 -20.39 2.54
N TYR A 161 2.80 -20.33 1.44
CA TYR A 161 4.26 -20.45 1.46
C TYR A 161 4.97 -19.13 1.77
N ILE A 162 4.23 -18.01 1.84
CA ILE A 162 4.79 -16.70 2.10
C ILE A 162 4.27 -16.14 3.41
N LYS A 163 5.12 -16.09 4.43
CA LYS A 163 4.82 -15.43 5.70
C LYS A 163 5.08 -13.92 5.60
N HIS A 164 4.24 -13.22 4.86
CA HIS A 164 4.39 -11.78 4.65
C HIS A 164 3.93 -11.02 5.90
N GLN A 165 4.88 -10.56 6.71
CA GLN A 165 4.62 -9.85 7.96
C GLN A 165 4.00 -8.47 7.70
N LEU A 166 2.88 -8.15 8.37
CA LEU A 166 2.19 -6.87 8.22
C LEU A 166 3.09 -5.68 8.60
N LEU A 167 3.90 -5.82 9.66
CA LEU A 167 4.83 -4.77 10.07
C LEU A 167 5.91 -4.49 9.01
N SER A 168 6.33 -5.47 8.22
CA SER A 168 7.29 -5.23 7.12
C SER A 168 6.65 -4.42 5.97
N ILE A 169 5.32 -4.49 5.82
CA ILE A 169 4.58 -3.69 4.84
C ILE A 169 4.24 -2.30 5.41
N ALA A 170 4.13 -2.15 6.72
CA ALA A 170 3.69 -0.92 7.38
C ALA A 170 4.64 0.28 7.20
N LEU A 171 5.89 0.05 6.78
CA LEU A 171 6.90 1.10 6.54
C LEU A 171 6.36 2.24 5.68
N ASN A 172 6.60 3.50 6.09
CA ASN A 172 6.21 4.70 5.37
C ASN A 172 4.69 4.72 5.04
N GLY A 173 3.87 4.37 6.03
CA GLY A 173 2.43 4.19 5.88
C GLY A 173 1.72 5.45 5.38
N MET A 174 2.12 6.63 5.83
CA MET A 174 1.54 7.91 5.43
C MET A 174 1.75 8.17 3.93
N THR A 175 2.99 8.04 3.45
CA THR A 175 3.31 8.19 2.01
C THR A 175 2.63 7.12 1.16
N LYS A 176 2.54 5.89 1.66
CA LYS A 176 1.83 4.81 0.96
C LYS A 176 0.33 5.09 0.86
N TYR A 177 -0.29 5.58 1.92
CA TYR A 177 -1.71 5.95 1.86
C TYR A 177 -1.94 7.06 0.83
N ARG A 178 -1.16 8.14 0.88
CA ARG A 178 -1.24 9.25 -0.06
C ARG A 178 -1.13 8.79 -1.52
N THR A 179 -0.16 7.92 -1.81
CA THR A 179 0.15 7.54 -3.21
C THR A 179 -0.66 6.38 -3.75
N ARG A 180 -1.32 5.57 -2.90
CA ARG A 180 -1.96 4.31 -3.29
C ARG A 180 -3.46 4.28 -3.03
N ILE A 181 -3.95 5.00 -2.01
CA ILE A 181 -5.35 4.98 -1.59
C ILE A 181 -6.03 6.33 -1.80
N LEU A 182 -5.38 7.41 -1.41
CA LEU A 182 -5.98 8.74 -1.49
C LEU A 182 -6.53 9.10 -2.89
N PRO A 183 -5.84 8.79 -4.01
CA PRO A 183 -6.41 9.05 -5.34
C PRO A 183 -7.75 8.36 -5.57
N GLN A 184 -7.92 7.11 -5.11
CA GLN A 184 -9.16 6.34 -5.26
C GLN A 184 -10.26 6.87 -4.32
N LEU A 185 -9.90 7.26 -3.10
CA LEU A 185 -10.84 7.90 -2.16
C LEU A 185 -11.42 9.19 -2.76
N LEU A 186 -10.55 10.06 -3.27
CA LEU A 186 -10.97 11.33 -3.89
C LEU A 186 -11.80 11.10 -5.15
N ALA A 187 -11.40 10.18 -6.02
CA ALA A 187 -12.14 9.83 -7.21
C ALA A 187 -13.54 9.24 -6.87
N GLY A 188 -13.61 8.40 -5.83
CA GLY A 188 -14.86 7.83 -5.33
C GLY A 188 -15.80 8.91 -4.81
N GLN A 189 -15.29 9.82 -3.98
CA GLN A 189 -16.07 10.95 -3.46
C GLN A 189 -16.54 11.88 -4.60
N GLN A 190 -15.68 12.20 -5.55
CA GLN A 190 -16.04 13.02 -6.70
C GLN A 190 -17.13 12.37 -7.56
N LYS A 191 -17.06 11.06 -7.76
CA LYS A 191 -17.99 10.31 -8.61
C LYS A 191 -19.38 10.12 -7.98
N SER A 192 -19.42 9.83 -6.67
CA SER A 192 -20.66 9.45 -5.96
C SER A 192 -21.22 10.57 -5.07
N GLY A 193 -20.43 11.60 -4.76
CA GLY A 193 -20.75 12.58 -3.73
C GLY A 193 -20.61 12.05 -2.30
N GLN A 194 -20.20 10.81 -2.12
CA GLN A 194 -20.04 10.14 -0.82
C GLN A 194 -18.60 9.65 -0.63
N LEU A 195 -18.12 9.67 0.61
CA LEU A 195 -16.83 9.10 0.94
C LEU A 195 -16.86 7.58 0.84
N PRO A 196 -15.88 6.95 0.16
CA PRO A 196 -15.72 5.49 0.16
C PRO A 196 -15.46 4.99 1.59
N PRO A 197 -16.40 4.24 2.20
CA PRO A 197 -16.36 4.00 3.65
C PRO A 197 -15.14 3.18 4.09
N ARG A 198 -14.72 2.19 3.32
CA ARG A 198 -13.58 1.33 3.69
C ARG A 198 -12.25 2.02 3.49
N LEU A 199 -12.10 2.80 2.42
CA LEU A 199 -10.88 3.60 2.21
C LEU A 199 -10.76 4.68 3.27
N THR A 200 -11.87 5.31 3.69
CA THR A 200 -11.92 6.29 4.79
C THR A 200 -11.59 5.63 6.13
N PHE A 201 -12.17 4.47 6.41
CA PHE A 201 -11.85 3.70 7.62
C PHE A 201 -10.39 3.27 7.68
N ALA A 202 -9.79 2.89 6.55
CA ALA A 202 -8.36 2.58 6.47
C ALA A 202 -7.47 3.78 6.87
N LEU A 203 -7.92 5.02 6.63
CA LEU A 203 -7.23 6.23 7.11
C LEU A 203 -7.33 6.36 8.63
N ALA A 204 -8.50 6.15 9.20
CA ALA A 204 -8.68 6.13 10.66
C ALA A 204 -7.84 5.03 11.31
N ALA A 205 -7.83 3.83 10.73
CA ALA A 205 -6.99 2.72 11.18
C ALA A 205 -5.49 3.03 11.09
N LEU A 206 -5.07 3.71 10.02
CA LEU A 206 -3.68 4.15 9.87
C LEU A 206 -3.31 5.16 10.97
N ILE A 207 -4.17 6.15 11.24
CA ILE A 207 -3.95 7.12 12.34
C ILE A 207 -3.85 6.37 13.68
N ALA A 208 -4.75 5.40 13.95
CA ALA A 208 -4.70 4.57 15.15
C ALA A 208 -3.41 3.75 15.24
N PHE A 209 -2.92 3.20 14.11
CA PHE A 209 -1.67 2.46 14.03
C PHE A 209 -0.46 3.29 14.49
N TYR A 210 -0.43 4.59 14.19
CA TYR A 210 0.66 5.48 14.65
C TYR A 210 0.63 5.77 16.15
N ARG A 211 -0.32 5.24 16.92
CA ARG A 211 -0.25 5.22 18.38
C ARG A 211 0.91 4.34 18.86
N GLY A 212 1.34 3.36 18.07
CA GLY A 212 2.47 2.49 18.36
C GLY A 212 2.19 1.49 19.48
N GLU A 213 0.92 1.16 19.73
CA GLU A 213 0.48 0.27 20.80
C GLU A 213 -0.69 -0.61 20.33
N ARG A 214 -0.61 -1.92 20.59
CA ARG A 214 -1.65 -2.92 20.36
C ARG A 214 -1.81 -3.76 21.64
N GLU A 215 -3.02 -3.80 22.18
CA GLU A 215 -3.34 -4.59 23.39
C GLU A 215 -2.44 -4.29 24.61
N GLY A 216 -1.99 -3.04 24.74
CA GLY A 216 -1.09 -2.61 25.83
C GLY A 216 0.40 -2.83 25.54
N GLU A 217 0.76 -3.50 24.46
CA GLU A 217 2.14 -3.72 24.04
C GLU A 217 2.58 -2.72 22.97
N ARG A 218 3.81 -2.22 23.09
CA ARG A 218 4.39 -1.31 22.12
C ARG A 218 5.00 -2.06 20.94
N TYR A 219 4.81 -1.51 19.74
CA TYR A 219 5.49 -1.97 18.53
C TYR A 219 6.19 -0.81 17.82
N PRO A 220 7.25 -1.11 17.04
CA PRO A 220 7.97 -0.07 16.31
C PRO A 220 7.15 0.42 15.11
N VAL A 221 6.89 1.73 15.05
CA VAL A 221 6.38 2.40 13.86
C VAL A 221 7.57 2.99 13.10
N GLN A 222 7.63 2.76 11.80
CA GLN A 222 8.72 3.22 10.94
C GLN A 222 8.16 4.09 9.82
N ASP A 223 8.49 5.38 9.85
CA ASP A 223 8.13 6.36 8.84
C ASP A 223 9.13 7.53 8.90
N ASP A 224 8.93 8.57 8.09
CA ASP A 224 9.70 9.79 8.13
C ASP A 224 9.68 10.40 9.54
N ALA A 225 10.84 10.92 9.98
CA ALA A 225 11.03 11.45 11.34
C ALA A 225 10.02 12.57 11.69
N GLU A 226 9.58 13.34 10.69
CA GLU A 226 8.58 14.38 10.87
C GLU A 226 7.22 13.78 11.28
N TRP A 227 6.76 12.69 10.61
CA TRP A 227 5.53 12.00 10.97
C TRP A 227 5.61 11.35 12.34
N LEU A 228 6.73 10.68 12.65
CA LEU A 228 6.92 10.04 13.96
C LEU A 228 6.86 11.05 15.10
N THR A 229 7.54 12.19 14.96
CA THR A 229 7.53 13.27 15.96
C THR A 229 6.13 13.89 16.09
N ARG A 230 5.45 14.13 14.98
CA ARG A 230 4.09 14.67 14.93
C ARG A 230 3.11 13.77 15.68
N TYR A 231 3.07 12.48 15.35
CA TYR A 231 2.18 11.52 15.98
C TYR A 231 2.50 11.32 17.46
N GLN A 232 3.77 11.27 17.83
CA GLN A 232 4.17 11.22 19.25
C GLN A 232 3.58 12.39 20.05
N THR A 233 3.64 13.59 19.49
CA THR A 233 3.08 14.81 20.12
C THR A 233 1.55 14.76 20.16
N LEU A 234 0.89 14.43 19.06
CA LEU A 234 -0.57 14.40 18.96
C LEU A 234 -1.16 13.35 19.90
N TRP A 235 -0.63 12.13 19.90
CA TRP A 235 -1.10 11.06 20.78
C TRP A 235 -0.81 11.32 22.25
N ALA A 236 0.30 11.99 22.60
CA ALA A 236 0.55 12.43 24.00
C ALA A 236 -0.53 13.41 24.45
N ARG A 237 -0.81 14.46 23.68
CA ARG A 237 -1.86 15.44 24.00
C ARG A 237 -3.25 14.83 24.08
N HIS A 238 -3.57 13.90 23.18
CA HIS A 238 -4.85 13.17 23.20
C HIS A 238 -4.99 12.32 24.48
N ARG A 239 -3.96 11.55 24.83
CA ARG A 239 -3.92 10.74 26.06
C ARG A 239 -4.07 11.60 27.33
N ASP A 240 -3.43 12.74 27.34
CA ASP A 240 -3.47 13.70 28.47
C ASP A 240 -4.77 14.55 28.47
N ARG A 241 -5.73 14.25 27.59
CA ARG A 241 -7.02 14.95 27.42
C ARG A 241 -6.88 16.44 27.09
N GLN A 242 -5.76 16.83 26.49
CA GLN A 242 -5.49 18.19 26.00
C GLN A 242 -5.91 18.38 24.53
N MET A 243 -6.40 17.31 23.90
CA MET A 243 -6.80 17.28 22.51
C MET A 243 -7.90 16.23 22.33
N SER A 244 -8.97 16.59 21.64
CA SER A 244 -10.02 15.65 21.21
C SER A 244 -9.57 14.83 20.01
N THR A 245 -10.25 13.71 19.74
CA THR A 245 -10.03 12.90 18.55
C THR A 245 -10.21 13.73 17.27
N ARG A 246 -11.22 14.60 17.21
CA ARG A 246 -11.46 15.50 16.08
C ARG A 246 -10.28 16.45 15.84
N GLU A 247 -9.73 17.06 16.87
CA GLU A 247 -8.56 17.94 16.73
C GLU A 247 -7.33 17.17 16.26
N LEU A 248 -7.11 15.93 16.76
CA LEU A 248 -6.04 15.06 16.30
C LEU A 248 -6.20 14.74 14.80
N VAL A 249 -7.38 14.28 14.39
CA VAL A 249 -7.69 14.00 12.99
C VAL A 249 -7.46 15.24 12.11
N THR A 250 -8.01 16.39 12.51
CA THR A 250 -7.83 17.64 11.76
C THR A 250 -6.35 18.01 11.62
N ALA A 251 -5.56 17.88 12.70
CA ALA A 251 -4.12 18.17 12.67
C ALA A 251 -3.32 17.23 11.74
N VAL A 252 -3.79 16.00 11.52
CA VAL A 252 -3.19 15.07 10.56
C VAL A 252 -3.63 15.42 9.12
N LEU A 253 -4.91 15.67 8.92
CA LEU A 253 -5.48 15.89 7.58
C LEU A 253 -5.10 17.25 6.97
N SER A 254 -4.80 18.27 7.79
CA SER A 254 -4.43 19.61 7.34
C SER A 254 -2.95 19.75 6.92
N VAL A 255 -2.16 18.67 6.88
CA VAL A 255 -0.73 18.73 6.50
C VAL A 255 -0.60 18.81 4.97
N GLU A 256 -0.84 20.00 4.39
CA GLU A 256 -0.79 20.23 2.93
C GLU A 256 0.53 19.80 2.30
N ALA A 257 1.66 20.02 2.98
CA ALA A 257 2.98 19.62 2.47
C ALA A 257 3.09 18.12 2.21
N HIS A 258 2.34 17.29 2.95
CA HIS A 258 2.29 15.85 2.75
C HIS A 258 1.20 15.43 1.77
N TRP A 259 -0.03 15.92 1.98
CA TRP A 259 -1.19 15.50 1.20
C TRP A 259 -1.31 16.19 -0.17
N GLU A 260 -0.47 17.22 -0.44
CA GLU A 260 -0.53 18.09 -1.62
C GLU A 260 -1.82 18.94 -1.67
N GLN A 261 -2.64 18.87 -0.63
CA GLN A 261 -3.85 19.66 -0.40
C GLN A 261 -4.25 19.57 1.09
N ASP A 262 -5.13 20.46 1.54
CA ASP A 262 -5.72 20.36 2.89
C ASP A 262 -6.91 19.39 2.87
N LEU A 263 -6.69 18.15 3.32
CA LEU A 263 -7.74 17.13 3.38
C LEU A 263 -8.83 17.46 4.41
N SER A 264 -8.58 18.36 5.36
CA SER A 264 -9.59 18.78 6.33
C SER A 264 -10.72 19.59 5.70
N GLN A 265 -10.51 20.10 4.48
CA GLN A 265 -11.51 20.83 3.70
C GLN A 265 -12.43 19.92 2.88
N ILE A 266 -12.15 18.62 2.81
CA ILE A 266 -12.99 17.67 2.09
C ILE A 266 -14.29 17.45 2.89
N PRO A 267 -15.45 17.69 2.28
CA PRO A 267 -16.74 17.57 2.99
C PRO A 267 -16.94 16.21 3.65
N GLY A 268 -17.17 16.20 4.96
CA GLY A 268 -17.44 15.00 5.74
C GLY A 268 -16.22 14.15 6.11
N LEU A 269 -15.01 14.42 5.57
CA LEU A 269 -13.87 13.56 5.80
C LEU A 269 -13.38 13.61 7.26
N VAL A 270 -13.27 14.80 7.84
CA VAL A 270 -12.89 14.95 9.26
C VAL A 270 -13.91 14.25 10.16
N GLU A 271 -15.18 14.44 9.90
CA GLU A 271 -16.28 13.84 10.66
C GLU A 271 -16.23 12.31 10.62
N GLN A 272 -16.11 11.73 9.40
CA GLN A 272 -16.12 10.28 9.22
C GLN A 272 -14.86 9.65 9.83
N VAL A 273 -13.67 10.19 9.55
CA VAL A 273 -12.41 9.67 10.11
C VAL A 273 -12.41 9.78 11.64
N THR A 274 -13.00 10.86 12.20
CA THR A 274 -13.15 11.01 13.66
C THR A 274 -14.05 9.93 14.24
N ALA A 275 -15.22 9.71 13.63
CA ALA A 275 -16.17 8.70 14.09
C ALA A 275 -15.57 7.27 14.02
N ASP A 276 -14.86 6.98 12.94
CA ASP A 276 -14.17 5.69 12.77
C ASP A 276 -13.04 5.52 13.78
N LEU A 277 -12.25 6.56 14.02
CA LEU A 277 -11.16 6.52 15.01
C LEU A 277 -11.71 6.37 16.45
N ASP A 278 -12.77 7.08 16.80
CA ASP A 278 -13.44 6.93 18.09
C ASP A 278 -14.00 5.52 18.28
N ALA A 279 -14.55 4.92 17.22
CA ALA A 279 -15.01 3.53 17.22
C ALA A 279 -13.86 2.56 17.47
N ILE A 280 -12.74 2.73 16.79
CA ILE A 280 -11.52 1.91 16.99
C ILE A 280 -11.00 2.04 18.42
N LEU A 281 -10.93 3.25 18.94
CA LEU A 281 -10.39 3.51 20.29
C LEU A 281 -11.29 3.01 21.42
N SER A 282 -12.62 3.07 21.24
CA SER A 282 -13.58 2.73 22.30
C SER A 282 -14.02 1.26 22.28
N ARG A 283 -14.14 0.64 21.08
CA ARG A 283 -14.67 -0.72 20.92
C ARG A 283 -13.62 -1.74 20.49
N GLY A 284 -12.44 -1.25 20.07
CA GLY A 284 -11.41 -2.08 19.44
C GLY A 284 -11.62 -2.23 17.93
N MET A 285 -10.57 -2.68 17.26
CA MET A 285 -10.54 -2.76 15.79
C MET A 285 -11.56 -3.76 15.24
N ARG A 286 -11.73 -4.93 15.87
CA ARG A 286 -12.66 -5.97 15.41
C ARG A 286 -14.10 -5.44 15.33
N ASP A 287 -14.59 -4.90 16.44
CA ASP A 287 -15.97 -4.37 16.50
C ASP A 287 -16.16 -3.15 15.59
N ALA A 288 -15.09 -2.34 15.40
CA ALA A 288 -15.16 -1.16 14.57
C ALA A 288 -15.20 -1.48 13.07
N VAL A 289 -14.52 -2.54 12.61
CA VAL A 289 -14.48 -2.94 11.19
C VAL A 289 -15.68 -3.76 10.76
N GLN A 290 -16.31 -4.47 11.67
CA GLN A 290 -17.41 -5.42 11.40
C GLN A 290 -18.56 -4.85 10.54
N PRO A 291 -19.03 -3.59 10.70
CA PRO A 291 -20.06 -3.03 9.84
C PRO A 291 -19.62 -2.82 8.37
N LEU A 292 -18.35 -2.90 8.08
CA LEU A 292 -17.73 -2.68 6.76
C LEU A 292 -17.41 -3.99 6.02
N CYS A 293 -17.60 -5.12 6.71
CA CYS A 293 -17.31 -6.46 6.20
C CYS A 293 -18.40 -7.04 5.31
#